data_d59980fe40008553af5ece963211b180
#
_entry.id   d59980fe40008553af5ece963211b180
#
_cell.length_a   1.000
_cell.length_b   1.000
_cell.length_c   1.000
_cell.angle_alpha   90.00
_cell.angle_beta   90.00
_cell.angle_gamma   90.00
#
_symmetry.space_group_name_H-M   'P 1'
#
loop_
_entity.id
_entity.type
_entity.pdbx_description
1 polymer ?
#
loop_
_entity_poly.entity_id
_entity_poly.type
_entity_poly.pdbx_seq_one_letter_code
_entity_poly.pdbx_strand_id
1 'polypeptide(L)'
;MAESSDVLIIGAGPAGLTAAIYVCRAGWTATILDKGFYGGQVAITPEVENYPGVLRIAGPDLSQNMYEQAVELGAQVRFEEVRELTLEGERKRALTSGGEYES
;
A
#
# COMPACT_ATOMS: atom_id res chain seq x y z
N MET A 1 -3.05 -6.58 20.65
CA MET A 1 -1.66 -6.12 20.49
C MET A 1 -1.49 -5.46 19.12
N ALA A 2 -0.85 -4.32 19.08
CA ALA A 2 -0.66 -3.60 17.82
C ALA A 2 0.42 -4.29 16.98
N GLU A 3 0.17 -4.35 15.67
CA GLU A 3 1.15 -4.77 14.69
C GLU A 3 2.03 -3.57 14.35
N SER A 4 3.34 -3.74 14.37
CA SER A 4 4.28 -2.63 14.21
C SER A 4 5.05 -2.71 12.90
N SER A 5 5.27 -1.57 12.27
CA SER A 5 6.08 -1.41 11.06
C SER A 5 6.83 -0.10 11.12
N ASP A 6 7.89 0.02 10.34
CA ASP A 6 8.61 1.30 10.25
C ASP A 6 7.74 2.35 9.56
N VAL A 7 6.97 1.94 8.56
CA VAL A 7 6.09 2.85 7.81
C VAL A 7 4.72 2.21 7.65
N LEU A 8 3.67 2.96 7.96
CA LEU A 8 2.30 2.60 7.64
C LEU A 8 1.86 3.42 6.44
N ILE A 9 1.31 2.75 5.44
CA ILE A 9 0.84 3.38 4.21
C ILE A 9 -0.66 3.16 4.12
N ILE A 10 -1.41 4.24 3.95
CA ILE A 10 -2.85 4.15 3.83
C ILE A 10 -3.23 4.35 2.37
N GLY A 11 -3.71 3.28 1.78
CA GLY A 11 -4.07 3.23 0.38
C GLY A 11 -3.16 2.32 -0.43
N ALA A 12 -3.75 1.38 -1.17
CA ALA A 12 -3.04 0.42 -2.01
C ALA A 12 -3.15 0.76 -3.51
N GLY A 13 -3.28 2.04 -3.82
CA GLY A 13 -3.19 2.53 -5.19
C GLY A 13 -1.74 2.62 -5.64
N PRO A 14 -1.47 3.12 -6.86
CA PRO A 14 -0.11 3.21 -7.39
C PRO A 14 0.85 3.97 -6.48
N ALA A 15 0.40 5.05 -5.87
CA ALA A 15 1.25 5.84 -4.97
C ALA A 15 1.65 5.04 -3.74
N GLY A 16 0.70 4.37 -3.09
CA GLY A 16 0.97 3.57 -1.90
C GLY A 16 1.84 2.36 -2.20
N LEU A 17 1.56 1.67 -3.30
CA LEU A 17 2.36 0.53 -3.72
C LEU A 17 3.79 0.96 -4.07
N THR A 18 3.94 2.08 -4.76
CA THR A 18 5.27 2.63 -5.07
C THR A 18 6.04 2.99 -3.80
N ALA A 19 5.38 3.66 -2.86
CA ALA A 19 6.01 3.99 -1.58
C ALA A 19 6.50 2.74 -0.85
N ALA A 20 5.67 1.70 -0.81
CA ALA A 20 6.04 0.43 -0.17
C ALA A 20 7.25 -0.22 -0.84
N ILE A 21 7.29 -0.20 -2.18
CA ILE A 21 8.42 -0.75 -2.94
C ILE A 21 9.72 -0.07 -2.50
N TYR A 22 9.74 1.26 -2.47
CA TYR A 22 10.94 1.99 -2.11
C TYR A 22 11.32 1.84 -0.64
N VAL A 23 10.34 1.83 0.25
CA VAL A 23 10.59 1.59 1.69
C VAL A 23 11.25 0.23 1.90
N CYS A 24 10.70 -0.81 1.28
CA CYS A 24 11.24 -2.16 1.43
C CYS A 24 12.61 -2.32 0.77
N ARG A 25 12.84 -1.67 -0.38
CA ARG A 25 14.15 -1.67 -1.02
C ARG A 25 15.21 -1.00 -0.17
N ALA A 26 14.83 -0.04 0.66
CA ALA A 26 15.74 0.65 1.57
C ALA A 26 16.01 -0.17 2.85
N GLY A 27 15.40 -1.32 3.00
CA GLY A 27 15.62 -2.19 4.16
C GLY A 27 14.67 -1.94 5.33
N TRP A 28 13.64 -1.13 5.13
CA TRP A 28 12.65 -0.84 6.16
C TRP A 28 11.41 -1.71 5.98
N THR A 29 10.59 -1.80 7.01
CA THR A 29 9.33 -2.54 6.94
C THR A 29 8.18 -1.61 6.60
N ALA A 30 7.25 -2.10 5.77
CA ALA A 30 6.07 -1.35 5.37
C ALA A 30 4.82 -2.22 5.50
N THR A 31 3.76 -1.61 6.02
CA THR A 31 2.43 -2.21 6.02
C THR A 31 1.47 -1.26 5.32
N ILE A 32 0.76 -1.78 4.34
CA ILE A 32 -0.24 -1.04 3.58
C ILE A 32 -1.63 -1.42 4.09
N LEU A 33 -2.43 -0.42 4.39
CA LEU A 33 -3.82 -0.60 4.83
C LEU A 33 -4.76 -0.01 3.78
N ASP A 34 -5.71 -0.80 3.29
CA ASP A 34 -6.69 -0.34 2.32
C ASP A 34 -8.04 -1.02 2.61
N LYS A 35 -9.11 -0.25 2.51
CA LYS A 35 -10.45 -0.76 2.80
C LYS A 35 -11.05 -1.63 1.71
N GLY A 36 -10.50 -1.57 0.50
CA GLY A 36 -11.04 -2.27 -0.65
C GLY A 36 -10.07 -3.30 -1.19
N PHE A 37 -9.51 -2.99 -2.34
CA PHE A 37 -8.59 -3.86 -3.03
C PHE A 37 -7.41 -3.03 -3.54
N TYR A 38 -6.33 -3.69 -3.98
CA TYR A 38 -5.18 -2.95 -4.47
C TYR A 38 -5.45 -2.33 -5.86
N GLY A 39 -4.70 -1.27 -6.19
CA GLY A 39 -4.70 -0.65 -7.50
C GLY A 39 -5.45 0.68 -7.58
N GLY A 40 -6.37 0.96 -6.67
CA GLY A 40 -7.12 2.22 -6.67
C GLY A 40 -7.84 2.46 -7.99
N GLN A 41 -7.79 3.68 -8.52
CA GLN A 41 -8.43 4.03 -9.78
C GLN A 41 -7.82 3.29 -10.98
N VAL A 42 -6.55 2.95 -10.91
CA VAL A 42 -5.87 2.22 -11.99
C VAL A 42 -6.47 0.83 -12.18
N ALA A 43 -6.91 0.18 -11.10
CA ALA A 43 -7.49 -1.15 -11.17
C ALA A 43 -8.79 -1.20 -12.00
N ILE A 44 -9.49 -0.08 -12.15
CA ILE A 44 -10.73 0.02 -12.92
C ILE A 44 -10.54 0.74 -14.26
N THR A 45 -9.30 1.09 -14.60
CA THR A 45 -8.98 1.76 -15.87
C THR A 45 -8.73 0.69 -16.93
N PRO A 46 -9.51 0.65 -18.03
CA PRO A 46 -9.34 -0.40 -19.05
C PRO A 46 -7.94 -0.39 -19.68
N GLU A 47 -7.40 0.79 -19.95
CA GLU A 47 -6.12 0.91 -20.63
C GLU A 47 -5.32 2.09 -20.10
N VAL A 48 -4.04 1.88 -19.82
CA VAL A 48 -3.11 2.89 -19.34
C VAL A 48 -2.03 3.10 -20.40
N GLU A 49 -1.88 4.35 -20.87
CA GLU A 49 -0.91 4.72 -21.92
C GLU A 49 0.10 5.75 -21.46
N ASN A 50 -0.04 6.24 -20.25
CA ASN A 50 0.80 7.33 -19.72
C ASN A 50 1.70 6.89 -18.57
N TYR A 51 1.98 5.60 -18.48
CA TYR A 51 2.92 5.09 -17.48
C TYR A 51 4.29 4.93 -18.15
N PRO A 52 5.29 5.71 -17.72
CA PRO A 52 6.61 5.66 -18.35
C PRO A 52 7.22 4.25 -18.31
N GLY A 53 7.78 3.82 -19.42
CA GLY A 53 8.40 2.50 -19.54
C GLY A 53 7.45 1.43 -20.06
N VAL A 54 6.16 1.72 -20.15
CA VAL A 54 5.16 0.80 -20.68
C VAL A 54 4.35 1.55 -21.73
N LEU A 55 4.35 1.06 -22.96
CA LEU A 55 3.62 1.71 -24.04
C LEU A 55 2.12 1.68 -23.81
N ARG A 56 1.63 0.50 -23.41
CA ARG A 56 0.19 0.26 -23.20
C ARG A 56 0.00 -0.96 -22.32
N ILE A 57 -0.88 -0.84 -21.31
CA ILE A 57 -1.19 -1.95 -20.41
C ILE A 57 -2.61 -1.77 -19.84
N ALA A 58 -3.31 -2.87 -19.63
CA ALA A 58 -4.59 -2.81 -18.91
C ALA A 58 -4.35 -2.38 -17.47
N GLY A 59 -5.22 -1.51 -16.94
CA GLY A 59 -5.08 -1.01 -15.58
C GLY A 59 -5.00 -2.11 -14.53
N PRO A 60 -5.88 -3.15 -14.58
CA PRO A 60 -5.77 -4.28 -13.64
C PRO A 60 -4.44 -4.99 -13.70
N ASP A 61 -3.85 -5.15 -14.88
CA ASP A 61 -2.56 -5.82 -15.04
C ASP A 61 -1.42 -4.98 -14.45
N LEU A 62 -1.45 -3.67 -14.66
CA LEU A 62 -0.47 -2.77 -14.06
C LEU A 62 -0.57 -2.81 -12.53
N SER A 63 -1.78 -2.76 -12.00
CA SER A 63 -2.03 -2.82 -10.56
C SER A 63 -1.51 -4.12 -9.96
N GLN A 64 -1.75 -5.24 -10.62
CA GLN A 64 -1.27 -6.54 -10.17
C GLN A 64 0.25 -6.59 -10.18
N ASN A 65 0.89 -6.09 -11.23
CA ASN A 65 2.35 -6.05 -11.30
C ASN A 65 2.95 -5.25 -10.14
N MET A 66 2.39 -4.10 -9.84
CA MET A 66 2.86 -3.25 -8.74
C MET A 66 2.65 -3.93 -7.39
N TYR A 67 1.49 -4.54 -7.19
CA TYR A 67 1.18 -5.26 -5.97
C TYR A 67 2.16 -6.42 -5.75
N GLU A 68 2.35 -7.25 -6.75
CA GLU A 68 3.26 -8.39 -6.65
C GLU A 68 4.69 -7.95 -6.36
N GLN A 69 5.13 -6.87 -6.98
CA GLN A 69 6.46 -6.32 -6.73
C GLN A 69 6.61 -5.86 -5.27
N ALA A 70 5.62 -5.17 -4.74
CA ALA A 70 5.64 -4.70 -3.36
C ALA A 70 5.68 -5.88 -2.37
N VAL A 71 4.83 -6.88 -2.58
CA VAL A 71 4.75 -8.06 -1.71
C VAL A 71 6.04 -8.88 -1.78
N GLU A 72 6.60 -9.06 -2.97
CA GLU A 72 7.85 -9.80 -3.13
C GLU A 72 9.01 -9.14 -2.39
N LEU A 73 9.01 -7.81 -2.29
CA LEU A 73 10.02 -7.08 -1.55
C LEU A 73 9.78 -7.07 -0.03
N GLY A 74 8.67 -7.64 0.42
CA GLY A 74 8.39 -7.80 1.83
C GLY A 74 7.29 -6.91 2.41
N ALA A 75 6.62 -6.12 1.58
CA ALA A 75 5.51 -5.30 2.07
C ALA A 75 4.36 -6.18 2.55
N GLN A 76 3.76 -5.79 3.66
CA GLN A 76 2.56 -6.44 4.17
C GLN A 76 1.35 -5.63 3.76
N VAL A 77 0.33 -6.29 3.24
CA VAL A 77 -0.90 -5.64 2.80
C VAL A 77 -2.06 -6.20 3.60
N ARG A 78 -2.83 -5.30 4.20
CA ARG A 78 -4.02 -5.66 4.97
C ARG A 78 -5.23 -4.92 4.40
N PHE A 79 -6.25 -5.66 4.03
CA PHE A 79 -7.48 -5.06 3.50
C PHE A 79 -8.43 -4.79 4.66
N GLU A 80 -8.14 -3.69 5.36
CA GLU A 80 -8.86 -3.24 6.55
C GLU A 80 -9.08 -1.74 6.45
N GLU A 81 -10.28 -1.30 6.82
CA GLU A 81 -10.60 0.12 6.79
C GLU A 81 -9.98 0.84 7.99
N VAL A 82 -9.20 1.87 7.72
CA VAL A 82 -8.67 2.75 8.76
C VAL A 82 -9.78 3.66 9.25
N ARG A 83 -10.05 3.61 10.54
CA ARG A 83 -11.13 4.38 11.16
C ARG A 83 -10.62 5.55 11.97
N GLU A 84 -9.42 5.46 12.50
CA GLU A 84 -8.86 6.50 13.34
C GLU A 84 -7.34 6.49 13.25
N LEU A 85 -6.75 7.68 13.19
CA LEU A 85 -5.32 7.88 13.25
C LEU A 85 -5.01 8.73 14.47
N THR A 86 -4.04 8.30 15.28
CA THR A 86 -3.59 9.06 16.44
C THR A 86 -2.09 9.24 16.42
N LEU A 87 -1.65 10.39 16.91
CA LEU A 87 -0.25 10.73 17.05
C LEU A 87 0.03 10.91 18.54
N GLU A 88 0.91 10.08 19.09
CA GLU A 88 1.30 10.14 20.50
C GLU A 88 2.81 10.27 20.59
N GLY A 89 3.31 11.52 20.68
CA GLY A 89 4.74 11.79 20.65
C GLY A 89 5.31 11.36 19.30
N GLU A 90 6.26 10.46 19.32
CA GLU A 90 6.86 9.92 18.09
C GLU A 90 6.09 8.74 17.52
N ARG A 91 5.12 8.23 18.25
CA ARG A 91 4.34 7.08 17.81
C ARG A 91 3.12 7.49 17.02
N LYS A 92 2.86 6.73 15.96
CA LYS A 92 1.67 6.88 15.12
C LYS A 92 0.89 5.59 15.18
N ARG A 93 -0.41 5.71 15.33
CA ARG A 93 -1.28 4.55 15.49
C ARG A 93 -2.48 4.64 14.58
N ALA A 94 -2.81 3.52 13.93
CA ALA A 94 -4.00 3.38 13.11
C ALA A 94 -4.90 2.32 13.71
N LEU A 95 -6.15 2.69 13.94
CA LEU A 95 -7.19 1.74 14.35
C LEU A 95 -8.00 1.38 13.11
N THR A 96 -8.15 0.09 12.86
CA THR A 96 -8.85 -0.40 11.68
C THR A 96 -10.03 -1.30 12.06
N SER A 97 -10.76 -1.74 11.03
CA SER A 97 -11.85 -2.71 11.21
C SER A 97 -11.34 -4.08 11.69
N GLY A 98 -10.08 -4.39 11.48
CA GLY A 98 -9.51 -5.69 11.81
C GLY A 98 -8.44 -5.68 12.90
N GLY A 99 -7.99 -4.49 13.36
CA GLY A 99 -6.96 -4.45 14.39
C GLY A 99 -6.34 -3.09 14.60
N GLU A 100 -5.16 -3.11 15.16
CA GLU A 100 -4.41 -1.92 15.51
C GLU A 100 -3.00 -2.02 14.97
N TYR A 101 -2.51 -0.92 14.39
CA TYR A 101 -1.19 -0.85 13.77
C TYR A 101 -0.47 0.39 14.28
N GLU A 102 0.85 0.30 14.40
CA GLU A 102 1.65 1.45 14.81
C GLU A 102 2.99 1.53 14.07
N SER A 103 3.49 2.74 14.00
CA SER A 103 4.79 3.00 13.38
C SER A 103 5.54 4.13 14.11
#